data_b7343a1fb2313ae9d6a4dafc51cc1833
#
_entry.id   b7343a1fb2313ae9d6a4dafc51cc1833
#
_cell.length_a   1.000
_cell.length_b   1.000
_cell.length_c   1.000
_cell.angle_alpha   90.00
_cell.angle_beta   90.00
_cell.angle_gamma   90.00
#
_symmetry.space_group_name_H-M   'P 1'
#
loop_
_entity.id
_entity.type
_entity.pdbx_description
1 polymer ?
#
loop_
_entity_poly.entity_id
_entity_poly.type
_entity_poly.pdbx_seq_one_letter_code
_entity_poly.pdbx_strand_id
1 'polypeptide(L)'
;MGRKPDAVAKPHYSGGGGASSPRTARKAPPSPVFLGTALFVLGFVSLFTGHVVTDADWSRIRSRWRSKQVRIYEPIDIWKSRYSSIYYGCSGRSTNFRSAVPENSSTGYLLIATSGGLNQQRIGITDAVVVAWILNATLVVPELDHHSFWKDESDFSDIFDVDWFISYLSKDVTIVKRIPYEVMLSMDKLPWTMRAPRKSMPEFYIDEVLPILMRRRALQLTKFDYRLTSELDEDLQKLRCRVNFHALRFTNSIHTLGQKLVRKLRLMSPRYVAVHLRFEPDMLAFSGCYYGGGEKERKELGEIRKRWDTLPELSAEDERSRGKCPLTPHEVGLMLRALGFGNDTNLYVASGEIYGGEETLQPLRELFPNFYTKEDLAGDDLKPFLPFSSRLAAIDFIVCDESDVFVTNNNGNMAKVLAGRRIYYVL
;
A
#
# COMPACT_ATOMS: atom_id res chain seq x y z
N MET A 1 -42.67 -23.47 31.43
CA MET A 1 -42.30 -23.13 32.80
C MET A 1 -41.22 -22.08 32.68
N GLY A 2 -41.46 -20.82 32.78
CA GLY A 2 -41.99 -19.97 33.84
C GLY A 2 -40.79 -19.32 34.52
N ARG A 3 -40.50 -18.07 34.42
CA ARG A 3 -41.11 -16.87 35.02
C ARG A 3 -40.30 -15.61 34.66
N LYS A 4 -40.98 -14.52 34.34
CA LYS A 4 -40.51 -13.13 34.55
C LYS A 4 -40.69 -12.76 36.04
N PRO A 5 -39.99 -11.78 36.56
CA PRO A 5 -40.56 -10.70 37.36
C PRO A 5 -40.06 -9.32 36.90
N ASP A 6 -40.83 -8.36 36.82
CA ASP A 6 -41.59 -7.44 37.64
C ASP A 6 -40.91 -6.07 37.82
N ALA A 7 -41.67 -5.05 37.52
CA ALA A 7 -41.39 -3.63 37.57
C ALA A 7 -41.29 -3.10 39.01
N VAL A 8 -40.49 -2.05 39.25
CA VAL A 8 -40.54 -1.24 40.50
C VAL A 8 -40.65 0.24 40.16
N ALA A 9 -41.55 0.82 40.89
CA ALA A 9 -42.21 2.10 40.83
C ALA A 9 -41.34 3.34 41.11
N LYS A 10 -41.87 4.48 40.62
CA LYS A 10 -41.47 5.86 40.97
C LYS A 10 -41.92 6.21 42.38
N PRO A 11 -41.27 7.16 43.08
CA PRO A 11 -41.92 7.96 44.10
C PRO A 11 -42.20 9.40 43.63
N HIS A 12 -43.42 9.83 43.87
CA HIS A 12 -43.86 11.22 43.93
C HIS A 12 -43.29 11.91 45.17
N TYR A 13 -42.94 13.19 45.04
CA TYR A 13 -42.96 14.15 46.14
C TYR A 13 -43.50 15.49 45.67
N SER A 14 -44.54 15.96 46.39
CA SER A 14 -45.22 17.23 46.25
C SER A 14 -44.69 18.24 47.30
N GLY A 15 -44.78 19.52 46.96
CA GLY A 15 -44.90 20.58 47.99
C GLY A 15 -43.95 21.75 47.79
N GLY A 16 -44.35 22.85 47.25
CA GLY A 16 -44.79 24.05 47.93
C GLY A 16 -43.68 25.10 48.14
N GLY A 17 -43.87 26.31 47.60
CA GLY A 17 -43.15 27.50 48.07
C GLY A 17 -42.91 28.52 46.99
N GLY A 18 -43.75 29.57 46.92
CA GLY A 18 -43.66 30.66 46.00
C GLY A 18 -42.55 31.65 46.34
N ALA A 19 -41.93 32.18 45.28
CA ALA A 19 -41.21 33.45 45.32
C ALA A 19 -41.32 34.13 43.96
N SER A 20 -41.86 35.33 43.97
CA SER A 20 -42.01 36.23 42.85
C SER A 20 -40.67 36.66 42.26
N SER A 21 -40.48 36.48 40.95
CA SER A 21 -39.35 37.02 40.21
C SER A 21 -39.85 37.94 39.08
N PRO A 22 -39.11 38.98 38.71
CA PRO A 22 -39.65 40.10 37.89
C PRO A 22 -39.75 39.68 36.40
N ARG A 23 -40.80 40.19 35.75
CA ARG A 23 -41.08 40.04 34.33
C ARG A 23 -39.95 40.64 33.48
N THR A 24 -39.12 39.78 32.89
CA THR A 24 -38.28 40.16 31.78
C THR A 24 -39.13 40.24 30.49
N ALA A 25 -39.13 41.39 29.86
CA ALA A 25 -39.80 41.61 28.58
C ALA A 25 -39.24 40.68 27.51
N ARG A 26 -40.07 39.77 26.98
CA ARG A 26 -39.75 38.93 25.83
C ARG A 26 -39.67 39.85 24.61
N LYS A 27 -38.44 40.01 24.03
CA LYS A 27 -38.26 40.58 22.70
C LYS A 27 -38.99 39.69 21.68
N ALA A 28 -39.81 40.30 20.86
CA ALA A 28 -40.46 39.61 19.75
C ALA A 28 -39.43 38.99 18.83
N PRO A 29 -39.69 37.77 18.30
CA PRO A 29 -38.78 37.14 17.34
C PRO A 29 -38.71 38.01 16.06
N PRO A 30 -37.54 38.12 15.40
CA PRO A 30 -37.39 38.86 14.19
C PRO A 30 -38.31 38.29 13.10
N SER A 31 -38.86 39.14 12.25
CA SER A 31 -39.79 38.74 11.19
C SER A 31 -39.11 37.71 10.27
N PRO A 32 -39.83 36.72 9.72
CA PRO A 32 -39.26 35.69 8.85
C PRO A 32 -38.56 36.27 7.60
N VAL A 33 -38.96 37.47 7.17
CA VAL A 33 -38.31 38.20 6.08
C VAL A 33 -36.92 38.68 6.49
N PHE A 34 -36.74 39.15 7.75
CA PHE A 34 -35.46 39.63 8.24
C PHE A 34 -34.46 38.44 8.43
N LEU A 35 -34.95 37.31 8.87
CA LEU A 35 -34.11 36.10 9.01
C LEU A 35 -33.69 35.55 7.64
N GLY A 36 -34.61 35.56 6.65
CA GLY A 36 -34.33 35.14 5.29
C GLY A 36 -33.30 36.02 4.58
N THR A 37 -33.42 37.35 4.72
CA THR A 37 -32.42 38.28 4.15
C THR A 37 -31.07 38.18 4.83
N ALA A 38 -31.01 37.99 6.15
CA ALA A 38 -29.75 37.81 6.87
C ALA A 38 -29.05 36.52 6.45
N LEU A 39 -29.79 35.43 6.29
CA LEU A 39 -29.23 34.13 5.81
C LEU A 39 -28.78 34.22 4.33
N PHE A 40 -29.52 34.95 3.49
CA PHE A 40 -29.14 35.14 2.10
C PHE A 40 -27.85 35.98 1.98
N VAL A 41 -27.73 37.06 2.75
CA VAL A 41 -26.51 37.91 2.79
C VAL A 41 -25.32 37.09 3.34
N LEU A 42 -25.49 36.29 4.40
CA LEU A 42 -24.44 35.44 4.94
C LEU A 42 -24.02 34.35 3.93
N GLY A 43 -24.97 33.74 3.21
CA GLY A 43 -24.69 32.81 2.14
C GLY A 43 -23.93 33.45 0.97
N PHE A 44 -24.31 34.67 0.58
CA PHE A 44 -23.65 35.39 -0.49
C PHE A 44 -22.23 35.86 -0.10
N VAL A 45 -22.05 36.32 1.14
CA VAL A 45 -20.72 36.67 1.69
C VAL A 45 -19.84 35.43 1.80
N SER A 46 -20.41 34.30 2.24
CA SER A 46 -19.67 33.00 2.32
C SER A 46 -19.24 32.48 0.95
N LEU A 47 -20.09 32.60 -0.08
CA LEU A 47 -19.75 32.29 -1.46
C LEU A 47 -18.65 33.21 -2.01
N PHE A 48 -18.73 34.50 -1.74
CA PHE A 48 -17.74 35.47 -2.22
C PHE A 48 -16.40 35.34 -1.49
N THR A 49 -16.41 35.17 -0.17
CA THR A 49 -15.17 34.93 0.61
C THR A 49 -14.57 33.57 0.32
N GLY A 50 -15.38 32.52 0.12
CA GLY A 50 -14.93 31.20 -0.32
C GLY A 50 -14.24 31.27 -1.69
N HIS A 51 -14.82 31.99 -2.67
CA HIS A 51 -14.18 32.19 -3.97
C HIS A 51 -12.89 32.99 -3.90
N VAL A 52 -12.86 34.09 -3.11
CA VAL A 52 -11.68 34.94 -2.97
C VAL A 52 -10.54 34.21 -2.26
N VAL A 53 -10.85 33.39 -1.23
CA VAL A 53 -9.84 32.62 -0.51
C VAL A 53 -9.29 31.50 -1.38
N THR A 54 -10.16 30.80 -2.13
CA THR A 54 -9.69 29.71 -3.03
C THR A 54 -8.84 30.28 -4.17
N ASP A 55 -9.22 31.40 -4.80
CA ASP A 55 -8.44 31.99 -5.90
C ASP A 55 -7.10 32.58 -5.42
N ALA A 56 -7.07 33.19 -4.24
CA ALA A 56 -5.84 33.75 -3.68
C ALA A 56 -4.83 32.64 -3.25
N ASP A 57 -5.31 31.57 -2.63
CA ASP A 57 -4.46 30.44 -2.25
C ASP A 57 -4.02 29.64 -3.48
N TRP A 58 -4.90 29.43 -4.45
CA TRP A 58 -4.55 28.76 -5.70
C TRP A 58 -3.58 29.58 -6.55
N SER A 59 -3.69 30.91 -6.57
CA SER A 59 -2.70 31.76 -7.25
C SER A 59 -1.33 31.69 -6.58
N ARG A 60 -1.25 31.64 -5.25
CA ARG A 60 0.01 31.43 -4.49
C ARG A 60 0.59 30.05 -4.71
N ILE A 61 -0.23 29.02 -4.71
CA ILE A 61 0.19 27.65 -5.02
C ILE A 61 0.67 27.59 -6.47
N ARG A 62 -0.09 28.13 -7.41
CA ARG A 62 0.25 28.19 -8.84
C ARG A 62 1.51 29.01 -9.13
N SER A 63 1.72 30.16 -8.42
CA SER A 63 2.95 30.96 -8.56
C SER A 63 4.18 30.26 -7.95
N ARG A 64 4.02 29.57 -6.82
CA ARG A 64 5.07 28.72 -6.22
C ARG A 64 5.42 27.54 -7.12
N TRP A 65 4.48 27.07 -7.94
CA TRP A 65 4.71 26.02 -8.94
C TRP A 65 5.41 26.56 -10.18
N ARG A 66 5.12 27.80 -10.63
CA ARG A 66 5.74 28.42 -11.81
C ARG A 66 7.14 28.97 -11.59
N SER A 67 7.53 29.33 -10.38
CA SER A 67 8.79 30.04 -10.12
C SER A 67 10.02 29.15 -9.87
N LYS A 68 9.89 27.82 -9.86
CA LYS A 68 11.05 26.93 -9.83
C LYS A 68 11.51 26.67 -11.26
N GLN A 69 12.64 27.27 -11.64
CA GLN A 69 13.38 27.00 -12.87
C GLN A 69 13.36 25.50 -13.20
N VAL A 70 13.09 25.20 -14.47
CA VAL A 70 13.25 23.88 -15.08
C VAL A 70 14.68 23.40 -14.82
N ARG A 71 14.94 22.75 -13.72
CA ARG A 71 16.11 21.91 -13.61
C ARG A 71 15.83 20.72 -14.51
N ILE A 72 16.65 20.53 -15.53
CA ILE A 72 16.74 19.28 -16.26
C ILE A 72 17.04 18.24 -15.17
N TYR A 73 16.04 17.51 -14.72
CA TYR A 73 16.24 16.44 -13.76
C TYR A 73 16.93 15.32 -14.52
N GLU A 74 18.21 15.10 -14.26
CA GLU A 74 18.77 13.79 -14.52
C GLU A 74 17.91 12.77 -13.76
N PRO A 75 17.56 11.62 -14.40
CA PRO A 75 16.77 10.61 -13.73
C PRO A 75 17.56 10.15 -12.50
N ILE A 76 17.01 10.49 -11.35
CA ILE A 76 17.59 10.15 -10.06
C ILE A 76 17.27 8.67 -9.84
N ASP A 77 18.32 7.83 -9.83
CA ASP A 77 18.20 6.47 -9.34
C ASP A 77 17.50 6.51 -7.96
N ILE A 78 16.33 5.87 -7.82
CA ILE A 78 15.56 5.85 -6.56
C ILE A 78 16.43 5.38 -5.37
N TRP A 79 17.46 4.57 -5.64
CA TRP A 79 18.40 4.05 -4.64
C TRP A 79 19.57 5.00 -4.35
N LYS A 80 19.76 6.01 -5.21
CA LYS A 80 20.78 7.07 -5.07
C LYS A 80 20.17 8.46 -4.91
N SER A 81 18.85 8.56 -4.75
CA SER A 81 18.21 9.84 -4.55
C SER A 81 18.76 10.55 -3.32
N ARG A 82 18.76 11.90 -3.34
CA ARG A 82 19.13 12.70 -2.15
C ARG A 82 18.30 12.36 -0.91
N TYR A 83 17.14 11.75 -1.10
CA TYR A 83 16.23 11.31 -0.04
C TYR A 83 16.57 9.92 0.50
N SER A 84 17.41 9.14 -0.18
CA SER A 84 17.83 7.84 0.33
C SER A 84 18.49 7.94 1.71
N SER A 85 19.17 9.07 2.00
CA SER A 85 19.75 9.35 3.32
C SER A 85 18.69 9.45 4.43
N ILE A 86 17.46 9.88 4.12
CA ILE A 86 16.37 9.99 5.09
C ILE A 86 15.92 8.62 5.56
N TYR A 87 15.91 7.61 4.66
CA TYR A 87 15.59 6.23 5.04
C TYR A 87 16.59 5.62 6.01
N TYR A 88 17.81 6.14 6.05
CA TYR A 88 18.81 5.73 7.05
C TYR A 88 18.37 6.08 8.48
N GLY A 89 17.54 7.08 8.68
CA GLY A 89 16.94 7.38 9.98
C GLY A 89 16.09 6.22 10.51
N CYS A 90 15.23 5.61 9.66
CA CYS A 90 14.46 4.43 10.03
C CYS A 90 15.25 3.13 9.90
N SER A 91 16.34 3.09 9.12
CA SER A 91 17.13 1.89 8.83
C SER A 91 18.44 1.80 9.62
N GLY A 92 18.76 2.84 10.39
CA GLY A 92 20.00 2.91 11.18
C GLY A 92 20.13 1.71 12.11
N ARG A 93 21.32 1.07 12.07
CA ARG A 93 21.62 -0.06 12.95
C ARG A 93 22.07 0.46 14.30
N SER A 94 21.48 0.00 15.38
CA SER A 94 21.95 0.31 16.73
C SER A 94 23.31 -0.36 17.01
N THR A 95 24.09 0.20 17.90
CA THR A 95 25.40 -0.35 18.29
C THR A 95 25.30 -1.73 18.93
N ASN A 96 24.17 -2.00 19.59
CA ASN A 96 23.90 -3.25 20.30
C ASN A 96 23.13 -4.28 19.45
N PHE A 97 22.80 -3.95 18.21
CA PHE A 97 22.08 -4.87 17.34
C PHE A 97 22.95 -6.09 17.02
N ARG A 98 22.45 -7.27 17.32
CA ARG A 98 23.16 -8.53 17.10
C ARG A 98 23.56 -8.69 15.63
N SER A 99 24.83 -9.01 15.41
CA SER A 99 25.35 -9.29 14.08
C SER A 99 24.90 -10.66 13.57
N ALA A 100 24.91 -10.81 12.24
CA ALA A 100 24.72 -12.10 11.58
C ALA A 100 25.70 -13.14 12.17
N VAL A 101 25.20 -14.34 12.35
CA VAL A 101 26.06 -15.48 12.74
C VAL A 101 26.60 -16.15 11.49
N PRO A 102 27.83 -16.71 11.58
CA PRO A 102 28.35 -17.55 10.51
C PRO A 102 27.40 -18.73 10.21
N GLU A 103 27.35 -19.17 8.96
CA GLU A 103 26.48 -20.24 8.49
C GLU A 103 26.61 -21.53 9.32
N ASN A 104 27.83 -21.92 9.67
CA ASN A 104 28.14 -23.08 10.48
C ASN A 104 27.69 -22.98 11.95
N SER A 105 27.37 -21.78 12.42
CA SER A 105 26.87 -21.52 13.78
C SER A 105 25.39 -21.16 13.82
N SER A 106 24.72 -21.23 12.68
CA SER A 106 23.27 -20.96 12.60
C SER A 106 22.44 -22.17 13.12
N THR A 107 21.21 -21.88 13.53
CA THR A 107 20.28 -22.90 14.03
C THR A 107 19.76 -23.84 12.91
N GLY A 108 19.96 -23.47 11.66
CA GLY A 108 19.55 -24.22 10.47
C GLY A 108 19.16 -23.30 9.32
N TYR A 109 18.64 -23.89 8.25
CA TYR A 109 18.27 -23.20 7.03
C TYR A 109 16.77 -22.88 7.01
N LEU A 110 16.44 -21.61 6.95
CA LEU A 110 15.07 -21.13 6.84
C LEU A 110 14.74 -20.85 5.36
N LEU A 111 13.79 -21.60 4.81
CA LEU A 111 13.23 -21.39 3.48
C LEU A 111 11.89 -20.67 3.63
N ILE A 112 11.61 -19.79 2.69
CA ILE A 112 10.37 -19.01 2.68
C ILE A 112 9.74 -19.11 1.30
N ALA A 113 8.50 -19.58 1.24
CA ALA A 113 7.64 -19.44 0.07
C ALA A 113 6.63 -18.30 0.33
N THR A 114 6.78 -17.20 -0.38
CA THR A 114 5.91 -16.03 -0.26
C THR A 114 4.52 -16.27 -0.88
N SER A 115 3.62 -15.31 -0.83
CA SER A 115 2.33 -15.40 -1.51
C SER A 115 1.75 -14.05 -1.89
N GLY A 116 0.90 -14.05 -2.93
CA GLY A 116 0.19 -12.87 -3.42
C GLY A 116 0.97 -12.04 -4.44
N GLY A 117 0.48 -10.82 -4.74
CA GLY A 117 1.15 -9.92 -5.70
C GLY A 117 2.48 -9.38 -5.17
N LEU A 118 3.31 -8.83 -6.08
CA LEU A 118 4.69 -8.40 -5.81
C LEU A 118 4.88 -7.64 -4.49
N ASN A 119 4.07 -6.61 -4.25
CA ASN A 119 4.24 -5.78 -3.05
C ASN A 119 3.79 -6.47 -1.75
N GLN A 120 2.95 -7.51 -1.84
CA GLN A 120 2.64 -8.39 -0.72
C GLN A 120 3.81 -9.34 -0.44
N GLN A 121 4.40 -9.91 -1.50
CA GLN A 121 5.59 -10.74 -1.39
C GLN A 121 6.78 -9.97 -0.82
N ARG A 122 6.97 -8.68 -1.21
CA ARG A 122 7.99 -7.80 -0.60
C ARG A 122 7.85 -7.70 0.92
N ILE A 123 6.62 -7.58 1.43
CA ILE A 123 6.37 -7.56 2.88
C ILE A 123 6.75 -8.92 3.48
N GLY A 124 6.37 -10.03 2.83
CA GLY A 124 6.74 -11.38 3.26
C GLY A 124 8.26 -11.57 3.31
N ILE A 125 9.00 -11.13 2.28
CA ILE A 125 10.47 -11.18 2.25
C ILE A 125 11.06 -10.35 3.40
N THR A 126 10.51 -9.16 3.63
CA THR A 126 10.95 -8.28 4.72
C THR A 126 10.78 -8.96 6.08
N ASP A 127 9.62 -9.56 6.31
CA ASP A 127 9.34 -10.32 7.54
C ASP A 127 10.21 -11.59 7.65
N ALA A 128 10.51 -12.24 6.53
CA ALA A 128 11.37 -13.43 6.49
C ALA A 128 12.78 -13.14 7.01
N VAL A 129 13.37 -12.00 6.64
CA VAL A 129 14.69 -11.58 7.14
C VAL A 129 14.63 -11.36 8.65
N VAL A 130 13.56 -10.72 9.15
CA VAL A 130 13.38 -10.50 10.60
C VAL A 130 13.21 -11.83 11.33
N VAL A 131 12.43 -12.76 10.80
CA VAL A 131 12.25 -14.09 11.39
C VAL A 131 13.57 -14.88 11.38
N ALA A 132 14.34 -14.82 10.30
CA ALA A 132 15.67 -15.45 10.25
C ALA A 132 16.61 -14.88 11.33
N TRP A 133 16.55 -13.55 11.56
CA TRP A 133 17.29 -12.92 12.65
C TRP A 133 16.81 -13.40 14.03
N ILE A 134 15.50 -13.46 14.28
CA ILE A 134 14.92 -13.96 15.54
C ILE A 134 15.39 -15.40 15.82
N LEU A 135 15.33 -16.24 14.81
CA LEU A 135 15.67 -17.66 14.92
C LEU A 135 17.19 -17.93 14.92
N ASN A 136 18.02 -16.92 14.66
CA ASN A 136 19.44 -17.11 14.42
C ASN A 136 19.73 -18.09 13.26
N ALA A 137 18.89 -18.09 12.24
CA ALA A 137 18.92 -18.99 11.11
C ALA A 137 19.62 -18.42 9.89
N THR A 138 20.18 -19.30 9.06
CA THR A 138 20.59 -18.93 7.70
C THR A 138 19.37 -18.87 6.80
N LEU A 139 19.10 -17.71 6.23
CA LEU A 139 18.00 -17.53 5.29
C LEU A 139 18.41 -18.03 3.90
N VAL A 140 17.61 -18.88 3.30
CA VAL A 140 17.72 -19.16 1.86
C VAL A 140 16.96 -18.07 1.11
N VAL A 141 17.49 -17.59 -0.03
CA VAL A 141 16.80 -16.58 -0.87
C VAL A 141 15.35 -16.99 -1.06
N PRO A 142 14.37 -16.15 -0.70
CA PRO A 142 12.97 -16.54 -0.70
C PRO A 142 12.43 -16.93 -2.07
N GLU A 143 11.55 -17.91 -2.10
CA GLU A 143 10.80 -18.32 -3.28
C GLU A 143 9.60 -17.37 -3.48
N LEU A 144 9.40 -16.93 -4.72
CA LEU A 144 8.23 -16.14 -5.09
C LEU A 144 7.01 -17.02 -5.39
N ASP A 145 5.84 -16.43 -5.40
CA ASP A 145 4.57 -17.12 -5.59
C ASP A 145 4.25 -17.28 -7.09
N HIS A 146 4.40 -18.48 -7.60
CA HIS A 146 4.07 -18.83 -8.99
C HIS A 146 2.62 -19.30 -9.17
N HIS A 147 1.89 -19.62 -8.08
CA HIS A 147 0.62 -20.34 -8.14
C HIS A 147 -0.61 -19.53 -7.75
N SER A 148 -0.41 -18.28 -7.30
CA SER A 148 -1.52 -17.41 -6.94
C SER A 148 -2.27 -16.88 -8.16
N PHE A 149 -3.24 -16.02 -7.92
CA PHE A 149 -4.02 -15.33 -8.96
C PHE A 149 -3.16 -14.71 -10.08
N TRP A 150 -1.97 -14.20 -9.72
CA TRP A 150 -1.08 -13.48 -10.64
C TRP A 150 -0.37 -14.37 -11.66
N LYS A 151 -0.28 -15.70 -11.42
CA LYS A 151 0.32 -16.69 -12.34
C LYS A 151 1.63 -16.19 -12.97
N ASP A 152 2.55 -15.71 -12.15
CA ASP A 152 3.83 -15.14 -12.58
C ASP A 152 4.95 -16.13 -12.24
N GLU A 153 5.66 -16.60 -13.24
CA GLU A 153 6.74 -17.58 -13.09
C GLU A 153 8.11 -16.93 -12.82
N SER A 154 8.14 -15.62 -12.47
CA SER A 154 9.38 -14.95 -12.12
C SER A 154 9.94 -15.44 -10.81
N ASP A 155 11.21 -15.82 -10.82
CA ASP A 155 11.98 -16.08 -9.61
C ASP A 155 12.43 -14.78 -8.93
N PHE A 156 12.93 -14.90 -7.68
CA PHE A 156 13.48 -13.76 -6.96
C PHE A 156 14.55 -13.02 -7.77
N SER A 157 15.45 -13.76 -8.43
CA SER A 157 16.53 -13.20 -9.26
C SER A 157 16.07 -12.47 -10.51
N ASP A 158 14.85 -12.70 -10.95
CA ASP A 158 14.28 -12.01 -12.11
C ASP A 158 13.77 -10.62 -11.76
N ILE A 159 13.43 -10.41 -10.49
CA ILE A 159 12.83 -9.16 -10.01
C ILE A 159 13.80 -8.38 -9.14
N PHE A 160 14.56 -9.04 -8.27
CA PHE A 160 15.45 -8.41 -7.32
C PHE A 160 16.92 -8.78 -7.55
N ASP A 161 17.82 -7.84 -7.30
CA ASP A 161 19.26 -8.05 -7.31
C ASP A 161 19.69 -8.91 -6.10
N VAL A 162 19.91 -10.21 -6.37
CA VAL A 162 20.26 -11.20 -5.34
C VAL A 162 21.59 -10.90 -4.68
N ASP A 163 22.60 -10.50 -5.47
CA ASP A 163 23.95 -10.28 -4.95
C ASP A 163 23.98 -9.03 -4.06
N TRP A 164 23.24 -8.01 -4.46
CA TRP A 164 23.03 -6.83 -3.60
C TRP A 164 22.24 -7.21 -2.33
N PHE A 165 21.16 -7.95 -2.43
CA PHE A 165 20.35 -8.36 -1.30
C PHE A 165 21.17 -9.09 -0.23
N ILE A 166 21.98 -10.06 -0.66
CA ILE A 166 22.86 -10.83 0.22
C ILE A 166 23.95 -9.92 0.83
N SER A 167 24.64 -9.15 0.01
CA SER A 167 25.76 -8.32 0.47
C SER A 167 25.32 -7.20 1.42
N TYR A 168 24.19 -6.55 1.12
CA TYR A 168 23.66 -5.46 1.93
C TYR A 168 23.24 -5.92 3.33
N LEU A 169 22.63 -7.10 3.43
CA LEU A 169 22.14 -7.67 4.68
C LEU A 169 23.17 -8.56 5.42
N SER A 170 24.39 -8.71 4.88
CA SER A 170 25.40 -9.61 5.42
C SER A 170 25.78 -9.36 6.89
N LYS A 171 25.60 -8.12 7.38
CA LYS A 171 25.80 -7.78 8.80
C LYS A 171 24.60 -8.10 9.68
N ASP A 172 23.42 -8.29 9.11
CA ASP A 172 22.17 -8.51 9.84
C ASP A 172 21.81 -9.99 9.90
N VAL A 173 21.82 -10.68 8.74
CA VAL A 173 21.44 -12.09 8.60
C VAL A 173 22.33 -12.76 7.57
N THR A 174 22.77 -13.97 7.85
CA THR A 174 23.44 -14.81 6.86
C THR A 174 22.43 -15.31 5.84
N ILE A 175 22.65 -15.00 4.56
CA ILE A 175 21.75 -15.37 3.47
C ILE A 175 22.53 -16.13 2.42
N VAL A 176 21.96 -17.25 1.95
CA VAL A 176 22.52 -18.10 0.90
C VAL A 176 21.56 -18.25 -0.28
N LYS A 177 22.10 -18.43 -1.49
CA LYS A 177 21.27 -18.62 -2.69
C LYS A 177 20.47 -19.93 -2.65
N ARG A 178 21.08 -20.99 -2.06
CA ARG A 178 20.48 -22.33 -1.89
C ARG A 178 21.14 -23.04 -0.72
N ILE A 179 20.49 -24.06 -0.18
CA ILE A 179 21.09 -24.96 0.81
C ILE A 179 22.32 -25.63 0.19
N PRO A 180 23.48 -25.67 0.89
CA PRO A 180 24.66 -26.41 0.41
C PRO A 180 24.35 -27.89 0.16
N TYR A 181 24.93 -28.42 -0.91
CA TYR A 181 24.66 -29.80 -1.33
C TYR A 181 24.98 -30.83 -0.26
N GLU A 182 26.09 -30.66 0.46
CA GLU A 182 26.51 -31.53 1.57
C GLU A 182 25.47 -31.57 2.71
N VAL A 183 24.86 -30.41 2.97
CA VAL A 183 23.78 -30.32 3.97
C VAL A 183 22.55 -31.06 3.50
N MET A 184 22.17 -30.87 2.22
CA MET A 184 21.03 -31.61 1.62
C MET A 184 21.23 -33.12 1.65
N LEU A 185 22.43 -33.61 1.33
CA LEU A 185 22.75 -35.05 1.40
C LEU A 185 22.69 -35.60 2.83
N SER A 186 23.01 -34.78 3.83
CA SER A 186 23.00 -35.16 5.24
C SER A 186 21.62 -35.13 5.88
N MET A 187 20.60 -34.65 5.15
CA MET A 187 19.22 -34.65 5.62
C MET A 187 18.51 -35.92 5.17
N ASP A 188 17.96 -36.67 6.11
CA ASP A 188 17.21 -37.92 5.82
C ASP A 188 15.92 -37.65 5.03
N LYS A 189 15.42 -36.42 5.01
CA LYS A 189 14.14 -36.03 4.42
C LYS A 189 14.21 -34.62 3.87
N LEU A 190 13.31 -34.30 2.94
CA LEU A 190 13.07 -32.94 2.46
C LEU A 190 12.78 -31.95 3.64
N PRO A 191 13.05 -30.66 3.46
CA PRO A 191 12.73 -29.66 4.47
C PRO A 191 11.29 -29.80 4.96
N TRP A 192 11.11 -29.70 6.28
CA TRP A 192 9.76 -29.71 6.86
C TRP A 192 9.02 -28.44 6.46
N THR A 193 7.77 -28.58 6.05
CA THR A 193 6.92 -27.46 5.67
C THR A 193 5.90 -27.16 6.74
N MET A 194 5.74 -25.88 7.09
CA MET A 194 4.68 -25.43 7.99
C MET A 194 4.19 -24.05 7.62
N ARG A 195 3.06 -23.65 8.21
CA ARG A 195 2.46 -22.33 8.02
C ARG A 195 2.30 -21.64 9.37
N ALA A 196 2.96 -20.50 9.55
CA ALA A 196 2.78 -19.67 10.73
C ALA A 196 1.38 -19.01 10.73
N PRO A 197 0.74 -18.81 11.88
CA PRO A 197 -0.46 -17.98 11.99
C PRO A 197 -0.21 -16.56 11.50
N ARG A 198 -1.26 -15.83 11.13
CA ARG A 198 -1.13 -14.41 10.76
C ARG A 198 -0.77 -13.58 11.99
N LYS A 199 0.11 -12.60 11.82
CA LYS A 199 0.55 -11.66 12.87
C LYS A 199 1.14 -12.36 14.09
N SER A 200 1.83 -13.51 13.89
CA SER A 200 2.53 -14.20 14.98
C SER A 200 3.56 -13.29 15.64
N MET A 201 3.62 -13.36 16.95
CA MET A 201 4.62 -12.67 17.76
C MET A 201 5.99 -13.37 17.65
N PRO A 202 7.10 -12.72 17.99
CA PRO A 202 8.43 -13.32 18.00
C PRO A 202 8.52 -14.62 18.81
N GLU A 203 7.80 -14.71 19.93
CA GLU A 203 7.73 -15.87 20.82
C GLU A 203 7.23 -17.11 20.09
N PHE A 204 6.23 -16.98 19.22
CA PHE A 204 5.75 -18.10 18.41
C PHE A 204 6.89 -18.74 17.58
N TYR A 205 7.76 -17.90 17.01
CA TYR A 205 8.88 -18.42 16.22
C TYR A 205 9.93 -19.10 17.11
N ILE A 206 10.15 -18.60 18.32
CA ILE A 206 11.09 -19.20 19.28
C ILE A 206 10.54 -20.51 19.85
N ASP A 207 9.26 -20.54 20.22
CA ASP A 207 8.67 -21.67 20.93
C ASP A 207 8.26 -22.81 19.99
N GLU A 208 7.74 -22.49 18.80
CA GLU A 208 7.15 -23.48 17.88
C GLU A 208 8.05 -23.77 16.67
N VAL A 209 8.71 -22.75 16.10
CA VAL A 209 9.47 -22.91 14.85
C VAL A 209 10.91 -23.34 15.12
N LEU A 210 11.59 -22.70 16.07
CA LEU A 210 12.99 -22.96 16.38
C LEU A 210 13.27 -24.43 16.75
N PRO A 211 12.49 -25.10 17.61
CA PRO A 211 12.75 -26.52 17.96
C PRO A 211 12.65 -27.43 16.74
N ILE A 212 11.75 -27.14 15.81
CA ILE A 212 11.61 -27.91 14.57
C ILE A 212 12.81 -27.66 13.66
N LEU A 213 13.21 -26.38 13.49
CA LEU A 213 14.35 -26.00 12.67
C LEU A 213 15.63 -26.67 13.15
N MET A 214 15.93 -26.62 14.44
CA MET A 214 17.11 -27.23 15.04
C MET A 214 17.14 -28.77 14.84
N ARG A 215 15.98 -29.43 15.02
CA ARG A 215 15.88 -30.89 14.83
C ARG A 215 15.97 -31.31 13.37
N ARG A 216 15.41 -30.52 12.45
CA ARG A 216 15.30 -30.83 11.02
C ARG A 216 16.42 -30.24 10.18
N ARG A 217 17.17 -29.27 10.70
CA ARG A 217 18.23 -28.51 10.04
C ARG A 217 17.74 -27.62 8.89
N ALA A 218 16.59 -27.89 8.30
CA ALA A 218 15.93 -27.07 7.31
C ALA A 218 14.42 -27.07 7.49
N LEU A 219 13.81 -25.90 7.37
CA LEU A 219 12.37 -25.68 7.51
C LEU A 219 11.89 -24.68 6.48
N GLN A 220 10.77 -24.96 5.81
CA GLN A 220 10.10 -24.03 4.91
C GLN A 220 8.82 -23.48 5.54
N LEU A 221 8.70 -22.16 5.60
CA LEU A 221 7.47 -21.47 5.94
C LEU A 221 6.73 -21.10 4.64
N THR A 222 5.49 -21.59 4.51
CA THR A 222 4.69 -21.43 3.29
C THR A 222 3.62 -20.36 3.43
N LYS A 223 3.17 -19.80 2.28
CA LYS A 223 2.20 -18.70 2.21
C LYS A 223 2.58 -17.59 3.19
N PHE A 224 3.84 -17.19 3.10
CA PHE A 224 4.46 -16.28 4.06
C PHE A 224 4.15 -14.83 3.72
N ASP A 225 2.93 -14.43 4.09
CA ASP A 225 2.42 -13.07 3.98
C ASP A 225 1.73 -12.65 5.29
N TYR A 226 2.09 -11.49 5.84
CA TYR A 226 1.55 -11.01 7.13
C TYR A 226 1.64 -12.04 8.26
N ARG A 227 2.72 -12.81 8.31
CA ARG A 227 2.93 -13.85 9.32
C ARG A 227 3.63 -13.34 10.57
N LEU A 228 4.30 -12.20 10.49
CA LEU A 228 4.90 -11.54 11.65
C LEU A 228 4.05 -10.34 12.08
N THR A 229 3.97 -10.11 13.38
CA THR A 229 3.28 -8.95 13.96
C THR A 229 3.89 -7.63 13.48
N SER A 230 3.10 -6.54 13.52
CA SER A 230 3.62 -5.17 13.39
C SER A 230 4.19 -4.61 14.69
N GLU A 231 3.89 -5.26 15.83
CA GLU A 231 4.32 -4.84 17.16
C GLU A 231 5.68 -5.47 17.49
N LEU A 232 6.74 -4.91 16.92
CA LEU A 232 8.13 -5.32 17.13
C LEU A 232 8.89 -4.19 17.83
N ASP A 233 9.98 -4.56 18.50
CA ASP A 233 10.90 -3.56 19.02
C ASP A 233 11.51 -2.67 17.91
N GLU A 234 12.08 -1.54 18.32
CA GLU A 234 12.61 -0.53 17.41
C GLU A 234 13.69 -1.10 16.47
N ASP A 235 14.56 -1.95 16.98
CA ASP A 235 15.67 -2.50 16.21
C ASP A 235 15.20 -3.45 15.10
N LEU A 236 14.18 -4.26 15.37
CA LEU A 236 13.55 -5.13 14.37
C LEU A 236 12.75 -4.32 13.35
N GLN A 237 12.10 -3.22 13.77
CA GLN A 237 11.47 -2.29 12.82
C GLN A 237 12.54 -1.62 11.93
N LYS A 238 13.69 -1.24 12.48
CA LYS A 238 14.81 -0.73 11.71
C LYS A 238 15.38 -1.76 10.72
N LEU A 239 15.38 -3.04 11.11
CA LEU A 239 15.73 -4.12 10.18
C LEU A 239 14.72 -4.22 9.03
N ARG A 240 13.40 -4.13 9.29
CA ARG A 240 12.38 -4.04 8.24
C ARG A 240 12.64 -2.88 7.27
N CYS A 241 12.98 -1.69 7.79
CA CYS A 241 13.34 -0.54 6.95
C CYS A 241 14.55 -0.85 6.06
N ARG A 242 15.61 -1.46 6.62
CA ARG A 242 16.81 -1.85 5.84
C ARG A 242 16.44 -2.79 4.69
N VAL A 243 15.63 -3.80 4.97
CA VAL A 243 15.22 -4.76 3.95
C VAL A 243 14.37 -4.09 2.88
N ASN A 244 13.28 -3.43 3.27
CA ASN A 244 12.28 -2.94 2.32
C ASN A 244 12.78 -1.76 1.47
N PHE A 245 13.57 -0.85 2.06
CA PHE A 245 13.97 0.39 1.41
C PHE A 245 15.38 0.35 0.81
N HIS A 246 16.23 -0.58 1.23
CA HIS A 246 17.62 -0.61 0.76
C HIS A 246 18.04 -1.95 0.17
N ALA A 247 17.62 -3.08 0.74
CA ALA A 247 18.06 -4.40 0.28
C ALA A 247 17.27 -4.90 -0.94
N LEU A 248 15.96 -4.65 -1.00
CA LEU A 248 15.10 -5.09 -2.11
C LEU A 248 15.20 -4.13 -3.29
N ARG A 249 16.29 -4.19 -4.03
CA ARG A 249 16.50 -3.47 -5.30
C ARG A 249 16.02 -4.31 -6.47
N PHE A 250 15.40 -3.66 -7.44
CA PHE A 250 15.03 -4.31 -8.68
C PHE A 250 16.24 -4.62 -9.56
N THR A 251 16.13 -5.66 -10.39
CA THR A 251 17.15 -5.99 -11.39
C THR A 251 17.38 -4.84 -12.34
N ASN A 252 18.56 -4.81 -12.96
CA ASN A 252 18.93 -3.75 -13.88
C ASN A 252 17.96 -3.64 -15.09
N SER A 253 17.40 -4.73 -15.59
CA SER A 253 16.44 -4.73 -16.71
C SER A 253 15.16 -3.98 -16.35
N ILE A 254 14.56 -4.28 -15.19
CA ILE A 254 13.36 -3.61 -14.68
C ILE A 254 13.65 -2.13 -14.37
N HIS A 255 14.77 -1.88 -13.69
CA HIS A 255 15.16 -0.52 -13.32
C HIS A 255 15.40 0.36 -14.55
N THR A 256 16.11 -0.15 -15.56
CA THR A 256 16.39 0.60 -16.79
C THR A 256 15.12 0.96 -17.56
N LEU A 257 14.16 0.02 -17.68
CA LEU A 257 12.89 0.31 -18.33
C LEU A 257 12.07 1.31 -17.51
N GLY A 258 11.93 1.11 -16.20
CA GLY A 258 11.22 2.06 -15.33
C GLY A 258 11.78 3.49 -15.43
N GLN A 259 13.10 3.64 -15.40
CA GLN A 259 13.79 4.93 -15.57
C GLN A 259 13.61 5.52 -16.99
N LYS A 260 13.50 4.66 -18.02
CA LYS A 260 13.18 5.12 -19.39
C LYS A 260 11.78 5.75 -19.45
N LEU A 261 10.79 5.16 -18.78
CA LEU A 261 9.44 5.72 -18.72
C LEU A 261 9.41 7.05 -17.95
N VAL A 262 10.08 7.12 -16.81
CA VAL A 262 10.24 8.35 -16.03
C VAL A 262 10.85 9.47 -16.88
N ARG A 263 11.93 9.18 -17.63
CA ARG A 263 12.54 10.16 -18.53
C ARG A 263 11.57 10.65 -19.59
N LYS A 264 10.79 9.75 -20.23
CA LYS A 264 9.80 10.13 -21.22
C LYS A 264 8.75 11.08 -20.63
N LEU A 265 8.21 10.76 -19.44
CA LEU A 265 7.26 11.64 -18.75
C LEU A 265 7.89 13.00 -18.41
N ARG A 266 9.15 13.03 -17.94
CA ARG A 266 9.87 14.26 -17.61
C ARG A 266 10.23 15.12 -18.84
N LEU A 267 10.37 14.51 -20.01
CA LEU A 267 10.55 15.24 -21.27
C LEU A 267 9.25 15.91 -21.74
N MET A 268 8.09 15.29 -21.47
CA MET A 268 6.78 15.86 -21.80
C MET A 268 6.36 16.96 -20.84
N SER A 269 6.69 16.81 -19.56
CA SER A 269 6.40 17.79 -18.50
C SER A 269 7.43 17.68 -17.36
N PRO A 270 7.88 18.81 -16.80
CA PRO A 270 8.76 18.80 -15.64
C PRO A 270 8.15 18.11 -14.41
N ARG A 271 6.84 17.93 -14.40
CA ARG A 271 6.09 17.29 -13.30
C ARG A 271 4.99 16.39 -13.82
N TYR A 272 4.74 15.30 -13.11
CA TYR A 272 3.60 14.43 -13.38
C TYR A 272 3.00 13.86 -12.09
N VAL A 273 1.73 13.53 -12.18
CA VAL A 273 0.97 12.85 -11.13
C VAL A 273 0.93 11.37 -11.49
N ALA A 274 1.22 10.48 -10.56
CA ALA A 274 1.00 9.05 -10.73
C ALA A 274 -0.18 8.59 -9.87
N VAL A 275 -1.07 7.83 -10.48
CA VAL A 275 -2.21 7.19 -9.81
C VAL A 275 -2.00 5.69 -9.82
N HIS A 276 -2.02 5.06 -8.65
CA HIS A 276 -2.17 3.61 -8.55
C HIS A 276 -3.66 3.28 -8.54
N LEU A 277 -4.18 2.95 -9.71
CA LEU A 277 -5.60 2.67 -9.91
C LEU A 277 -5.87 1.17 -9.72
N ARG A 278 -6.28 0.82 -8.52
CA ARG A 278 -6.57 -0.57 -8.14
C ARG A 278 -8.04 -0.89 -8.39
N PHE A 279 -8.40 -1.05 -9.66
CA PHE A 279 -9.76 -1.30 -10.14
C PHE A 279 -9.83 -2.56 -11.02
N GLU A 280 -9.01 -3.54 -10.72
CA GLU A 280 -8.97 -4.83 -11.40
C GLU A 280 -10.06 -5.77 -10.86
N PRO A 281 -10.54 -6.72 -11.68
CA PRO A 281 -11.63 -7.64 -11.33
C PRO A 281 -11.43 -8.39 -10.01
N ASP A 282 -10.18 -8.81 -9.71
CA ASP A 282 -9.85 -9.51 -8.49
C ASP A 282 -10.05 -8.64 -7.24
N MET A 283 -9.68 -7.37 -7.32
CA MET A 283 -9.81 -6.45 -6.20
C MET A 283 -11.26 -6.01 -5.97
N LEU A 284 -12.02 -5.81 -7.03
CA LEU A 284 -13.44 -5.53 -6.90
C LEU A 284 -14.16 -6.71 -6.25
N ALA A 285 -13.91 -7.93 -6.74
CA ALA A 285 -14.42 -9.15 -6.15
C ALA A 285 -14.01 -9.32 -4.67
N PHE A 286 -12.74 -9.08 -4.35
CA PHE A 286 -12.22 -9.14 -2.98
C PHE A 286 -12.90 -8.11 -2.06
N SER A 287 -13.12 -6.88 -2.53
CA SER A 287 -13.75 -5.81 -1.75
C SER A 287 -15.22 -6.09 -1.43
N GLY A 288 -15.91 -6.88 -2.25
CA GLY A 288 -17.35 -7.10 -2.16
C GLY A 288 -18.20 -5.92 -2.62
N CYS A 289 -17.59 -4.93 -3.26
CA CYS A 289 -18.27 -3.73 -3.74
C CYS A 289 -18.82 -3.92 -5.16
N TYR A 290 -19.91 -3.20 -5.48
CA TYR A 290 -20.53 -3.15 -6.81
C TYR A 290 -20.62 -1.71 -7.31
N TYR A 291 -20.63 -1.57 -8.64
CA TYR A 291 -20.43 -0.28 -9.31
C TYR A 291 -21.54 0.04 -10.34
N GLY A 292 -22.66 -0.67 -10.26
CA GLY A 292 -23.85 -0.39 -11.08
C GLY A 292 -23.97 -1.23 -12.35
N GLY A 293 -23.07 -2.19 -12.60
CA GLY A 293 -23.13 -3.11 -13.76
C GLY A 293 -24.21 -4.21 -13.68
N GLY A 294 -25.10 -4.14 -12.67
CA GLY A 294 -26.26 -5.02 -12.54
C GLY A 294 -25.91 -6.49 -12.30
N GLU A 295 -26.77 -7.39 -12.80
CA GLU A 295 -26.62 -8.83 -12.61
C GLU A 295 -25.36 -9.40 -13.27
N LYS A 296 -24.93 -8.82 -14.38
CA LYS A 296 -23.70 -9.24 -15.07
C LYS A 296 -22.49 -9.06 -14.16
N GLU A 297 -22.31 -7.87 -13.60
CA GLU A 297 -21.22 -7.55 -12.67
C GLU A 297 -21.27 -8.44 -11.44
N ARG A 298 -22.45 -8.61 -10.81
CA ARG A 298 -22.62 -9.46 -9.63
C ARG A 298 -22.21 -10.89 -9.89
N LYS A 299 -22.56 -11.44 -11.05
CA LYS A 299 -22.18 -12.79 -11.46
C LYS A 299 -20.68 -12.90 -11.69
N GLU A 300 -20.09 -12.01 -12.47
CA GLU A 300 -18.66 -12.02 -12.80
C GLU A 300 -17.77 -11.87 -11.56
N LEU A 301 -18.03 -10.84 -10.74
CA LEU A 301 -17.27 -10.62 -9.52
C LEU A 301 -17.54 -11.69 -8.45
N GLY A 302 -18.77 -12.22 -8.40
CA GLY A 302 -19.15 -13.32 -7.52
C GLY A 302 -18.36 -14.61 -7.83
N GLU A 303 -18.21 -14.97 -9.11
CA GLU A 303 -17.41 -16.14 -9.51
C GLU A 303 -15.92 -15.95 -9.16
N ILE A 304 -15.39 -14.75 -9.33
CA ILE A 304 -14.01 -14.46 -8.92
C ILE A 304 -13.86 -14.54 -7.41
N ARG A 305 -14.85 -14.04 -6.64
CA ARG A 305 -14.84 -14.04 -5.18
C ARG A 305 -14.82 -15.43 -4.56
N LYS A 306 -15.42 -16.43 -5.21
CA LYS A 306 -15.41 -17.84 -4.77
C LYS A 306 -14.00 -18.45 -4.65
N ARG A 307 -12.97 -17.80 -5.22
CA ARG A 307 -11.58 -18.24 -5.06
C ARG A 307 -11.04 -18.07 -3.63
N TRP A 308 -11.73 -17.30 -2.80
CA TRP A 308 -11.37 -17.07 -1.40
C TRP A 308 -12.43 -17.66 -0.46
N ASP A 309 -12.25 -18.91 -0.04
CA ASP A 309 -13.18 -19.64 0.83
C ASP A 309 -13.44 -18.99 2.19
N THR A 310 -12.58 -18.05 2.59
CA THR A 310 -12.59 -17.43 3.94
C THR A 310 -13.05 -15.98 3.97
N LEU A 311 -13.46 -15.40 2.83
CA LEU A 311 -13.96 -14.04 2.83
C LEU A 311 -15.37 -13.98 3.45
N PRO A 312 -15.63 -13.02 4.37
CA PRO A 312 -16.96 -12.84 4.92
C PRO A 312 -17.92 -12.33 3.84
N GLU A 313 -19.20 -12.59 4.03
CA GLU A 313 -20.23 -11.86 3.31
C GLU A 313 -20.23 -10.41 3.75
N LEU A 314 -20.19 -9.49 2.78
CA LEU A 314 -20.14 -8.05 3.01
C LEU A 314 -21.33 -7.38 2.31
N SER A 315 -21.91 -6.38 2.97
CA SER A 315 -22.82 -5.44 2.32
C SER A 315 -21.99 -4.42 1.52
N ALA A 316 -22.21 -4.36 0.22
CA ALA A 316 -21.50 -3.41 -0.64
C ALA A 316 -21.79 -1.95 -0.24
N GLU A 317 -23.02 -1.67 0.20
CA GLU A 317 -23.47 -0.36 0.67
C GLU A 317 -22.73 0.04 1.95
N ASP A 318 -22.59 -0.90 2.90
CA ASP A 318 -21.85 -0.66 4.16
C ASP A 318 -20.36 -0.43 3.91
N GLU A 319 -19.75 -1.24 3.05
CA GLU A 319 -18.33 -1.07 2.71
C GLU A 319 -18.08 0.25 1.98
N ARG A 320 -19.01 0.66 1.09
CA ARG A 320 -18.92 1.96 0.42
C ARG A 320 -19.11 3.13 1.39
N SER A 321 -20.06 3.06 2.29
CA SER A 321 -20.31 4.10 3.31
C SER A 321 -19.10 4.27 4.25
N ARG A 322 -18.35 3.19 4.49
CA ARG A 322 -17.11 3.19 5.29
C ARG A 322 -15.86 3.59 4.49
N GLY A 323 -16.00 3.94 3.20
CA GLY A 323 -14.89 4.32 2.34
C GLY A 323 -13.93 3.16 2.01
N LYS A 324 -14.38 1.92 2.06
CA LYS A 324 -13.55 0.73 1.79
C LYS A 324 -13.62 0.24 0.35
N CYS A 325 -14.60 0.69 -0.41
CA CYS A 325 -14.67 0.39 -1.83
C CYS A 325 -13.60 1.13 -2.62
N PRO A 326 -12.89 0.48 -3.54
CA PRO A 326 -12.05 1.18 -4.50
C PRO A 326 -12.85 2.28 -5.24
N LEU A 327 -12.27 3.46 -5.40
CA LEU A 327 -12.87 4.51 -6.21
C LEU A 327 -12.83 4.11 -7.69
N THR A 328 -13.89 4.42 -8.43
CA THR A 328 -13.89 4.28 -9.89
C THR A 328 -12.89 5.23 -10.53
N PRO A 329 -12.42 4.96 -11.76
CA PRO A 329 -11.58 5.89 -12.51
C PRO A 329 -12.18 7.30 -12.60
N HIS A 330 -13.50 7.39 -12.82
CA HIS A 330 -14.21 8.68 -12.86
C HIS A 330 -14.16 9.41 -11.50
N GLU A 331 -14.46 8.72 -10.39
CA GLU A 331 -14.39 9.31 -9.04
C GLU A 331 -12.97 9.80 -8.71
N VAL A 332 -11.95 9.04 -9.08
CA VAL A 332 -10.54 9.48 -8.95
C VAL A 332 -10.28 10.73 -9.77
N GLY A 333 -10.77 10.79 -11.00
CA GLY A 333 -10.65 11.97 -11.85
C GLY A 333 -11.31 13.22 -11.23
N LEU A 334 -12.53 13.09 -10.74
CA LEU A 334 -13.24 14.17 -10.06
C LEU A 334 -12.52 14.65 -8.80
N MET A 335 -12.00 13.71 -8.01
CA MET A 335 -11.20 14.03 -6.83
C MET A 335 -9.93 14.81 -7.19
N LEU A 336 -9.20 14.39 -8.21
CA LEU A 336 -8.01 15.10 -8.69
C LEU A 336 -8.37 16.50 -9.19
N ARG A 337 -9.48 16.68 -9.92
CA ARG A 337 -9.97 17.99 -10.33
C ARG A 337 -10.31 18.87 -9.13
N ALA A 338 -10.98 18.32 -8.11
CA ALA A 338 -11.31 19.03 -6.87
C ALA A 338 -10.05 19.45 -6.08
N LEU A 339 -8.97 18.67 -6.15
CA LEU A 339 -7.66 19.01 -5.58
C LEU A 339 -6.89 20.05 -6.41
N GLY A 340 -7.44 20.52 -7.55
CA GLY A 340 -6.89 21.59 -8.36
C GLY A 340 -5.97 21.13 -9.49
N PHE A 341 -5.90 19.84 -9.80
CA PHE A 341 -5.18 19.37 -10.98
C PHE A 341 -5.97 19.73 -12.25
N GLY A 342 -5.36 20.46 -13.17
CA GLY A 342 -5.95 20.89 -14.43
C GLY A 342 -5.97 19.78 -15.49
N ASN A 343 -6.62 20.05 -16.62
CA ASN A 343 -6.61 19.18 -17.78
C ASN A 343 -5.23 19.10 -18.47
N ASP A 344 -4.34 20.04 -18.17
CA ASP A 344 -2.95 20.09 -18.59
C ASP A 344 -2.02 19.20 -17.75
N THR A 345 -2.54 18.55 -16.70
CA THR A 345 -1.77 17.66 -15.84
C THR A 345 -1.37 16.40 -16.59
N ASN A 346 -0.09 16.06 -16.60
CA ASN A 346 0.39 14.76 -17.04
C ASN A 346 0.10 13.70 -15.97
N LEU A 347 -0.77 12.75 -16.32
CA LEU A 347 -1.26 11.70 -15.45
C LEU A 347 -0.71 10.35 -15.89
N TYR A 348 0.11 9.71 -15.05
CA TYR A 348 0.50 8.33 -15.22
C TYR A 348 -0.40 7.42 -14.42
N VAL A 349 -0.98 6.40 -15.06
CA VAL A 349 -1.86 5.44 -14.39
C VAL A 349 -1.17 4.08 -14.32
N ALA A 350 -0.84 3.70 -13.10
CA ALA A 350 -0.31 2.39 -12.75
C ALA A 350 -1.47 1.45 -12.40
N SER A 351 -1.71 0.45 -13.19
CA SER A 351 -2.76 -0.55 -12.98
C SER A 351 -2.45 -1.84 -13.72
N GLY A 352 -3.11 -2.93 -13.33
CA GLY A 352 -3.34 -4.09 -14.18
C GLY A 352 -4.50 -3.85 -15.14
N GLU A 353 -5.15 -4.94 -15.56
CA GLU A 353 -6.34 -4.86 -16.41
C GLU A 353 -7.52 -4.28 -15.62
N ILE A 354 -8.03 -3.14 -16.07
CA ILE A 354 -9.15 -2.45 -15.42
C ILE A 354 -10.46 -3.16 -15.74
N TYR A 355 -11.30 -3.37 -14.72
CA TYR A 355 -12.65 -3.93 -14.89
C TYR A 355 -13.50 -3.00 -15.76
N GLY A 356 -14.13 -3.58 -16.80
CA GLY A 356 -14.88 -2.83 -17.80
C GLY A 356 -14.00 -2.16 -18.87
N GLY A 357 -12.67 -2.32 -18.81
CA GLY A 357 -11.75 -1.91 -19.87
C GLY A 357 -11.76 -0.41 -20.16
N GLU A 358 -11.60 -0.07 -21.44
CA GLU A 358 -11.48 1.33 -21.89
C GLU A 358 -12.76 2.15 -21.64
N GLU A 359 -13.94 1.56 -21.67
CA GLU A 359 -15.21 2.23 -21.36
C GLU A 359 -15.20 2.80 -19.93
N THR A 360 -14.63 2.06 -18.98
CA THR A 360 -14.49 2.50 -17.58
C THR A 360 -13.40 3.57 -17.42
N LEU A 361 -12.35 3.56 -18.26
CA LEU A 361 -11.26 4.55 -18.24
C LEU A 361 -11.60 5.86 -18.96
N GLN A 362 -12.51 5.82 -19.92
CA GLN A 362 -12.86 6.96 -20.78
C GLN A 362 -13.18 8.24 -19.99
N PRO A 363 -14.00 8.23 -18.92
CA PRO A 363 -14.28 9.45 -18.16
C PRO A 363 -13.03 10.08 -17.50
N LEU A 364 -12.06 9.24 -17.09
CA LEU A 364 -10.81 9.73 -16.54
C LEU A 364 -9.93 10.34 -17.64
N ARG A 365 -9.87 9.74 -18.83
CA ARG A 365 -9.15 10.29 -20.00
C ARG A 365 -9.73 11.62 -20.47
N GLU A 366 -11.05 11.77 -20.43
CA GLU A 366 -11.71 13.05 -20.77
C GLU A 366 -11.37 14.18 -19.79
N LEU A 367 -11.27 13.86 -18.49
CA LEU A 367 -10.86 14.82 -17.47
C LEU A 367 -9.36 15.16 -17.56
N PHE A 368 -8.53 14.22 -18.00
CA PHE A 368 -7.07 14.35 -18.09
C PHE A 368 -6.57 13.81 -19.46
N PRO A 369 -6.62 14.63 -20.52
CA PRO A 369 -6.19 14.21 -21.85
C PRO A 369 -4.72 13.75 -21.94
N ASN A 370 -3.85 14.30 -21.09
CA ASN A 370 -2.44 13.85 -20.97
C ASN A 370 -2.34 12.61 -20.05
N PHE A 371 -3.03 11.55 -20.43
CA PHE A 371 -3.12 10.28 -19.73
C PHE A 371 -2.13 9.27 -20.34
N TYR A 372 -1.32 8.63 -19.51
CA TYR A 372 -0.28 7.70 -19.94
C TYR A 372 -0.28 6.45 -19.07
N THR A 373 -0.09 5.30 -19.70
CA THR A 373 0.17 4.01 -19.04
C THR A 373 1.59 3.54 -19.38
N LYS A 374 2.03 2.43 -18.78
CA LYS A 374 3.30 1.81 -19.15
C LYS A 374 3.29 1.31 -20.60
N GLU A 375 2.13 0.87 -21.07
CA GLU A 375 1.92 0.42 -22.45
C GLU A 375 2.12 1.57 -23.45
N ASP A 376 1.54 2.74 -23.19
CA ASP A 376 1.69 3.94 -24.03
C ASP A 376 3.14 4.41 -24.08
N LEU A 377 3.83 4.35 -22.94
CA LEU A 377 5.18 4.90 -22.84
C LEU A 377 6.27 3.93 -23.29
N ALA A 378 6.14 2.64 -23.00
CA ALA A 378 7.19 1.67 -23.28
C ALA A 378 7.15 1.17 -24.72
N GLY A 379 5.96 1.04 -25.32
CA GLY A 379 5.81 0.44 -26.66
C GLY A 379 6.43 -0.97 -26.73
N ASP A 380 7.29 -1.20 -27.72
CA ASP A 380 7.93 -2.50 -27.93
C ASP A 380 8.89 -2.93 -26.82
N ASP A 381 9.43 -2.00 -26.06
CA ASP A 381 10.30 -2.32 -24.91
C ASP A 381 9.58 -3.10 -23.80
N LEU A 382 8.23 -3.03 -23.75
CA LEU A 382 7.44 -3.74 -22.77
C LEU A 382 7.25 -5.23 -23.11
N LYS A 383 7.40 -5.61 -24.38
CA LYS A 383 7.13 -6.99 -24.87
C LYS A 383 7.80 -8.09 -24.04
N PRO A 384 9.08 -7.96 -23.63
CA PRO A 384 9.73 -8.99 -22.82
C PRO A 384 9.15 -9.14 -21.39
N PHE A 385 8.39 -8.14 -20.93
CA PHE A 385 7.82 -8.09 -19.59
C PHE A 385 6.33 -8.49 -19.54
N LEU A 386 5.62 -8.46 -20.67
CA LEU A 386 4.18 -8.71 -20.74
C LEU A 386 3.71 -10.03 -20.11
N PRO A 387 4.45 -11.16 -20.21
CA PRO A 387 4.04 -12.40 -19.55
C PRO A 387 4.17 -12.39 -18.02
N PHE A 388 4.81 -11.35 -17.43
CA PHE A 388 5.25 -11.32 -16.05
C PHE A 388 4.61 -10.16 -15.27
N SER A 389 3.48 -10.42 -14.66
CA SER A 389 2.70 -9.40 -13.94
C SER A 389 3.48 -8.73 -12.79
N SER A 390 4.35 -9.48 -12.11
CA SER A 390 5.19 -8.94 -11.03
C SER A 390 6.28 -8.01 -11.56
N ARG A 391 6.85 -8.30 -12.73
CA ARG A 391 7.82 -7.40 -13.37
C ARG A 391 7.14 -6.11 -13.86
N LEU A 392 5.93 -6.21 -14.42
CA LEU A 392 5.12 -5.03 -14.79
C LEU A 392 4.78 -4.17 -13.56
N ALA A 393 4.39 -4.80 -12.44
CA ALA A 393 4.14 -4.09 -11.19
C ALA A 393 5.41 -3.43 -10.61
N ALA A 394 6.59 -4.00 -10.85
CA ALA A 394 7.86 -3.39 -10.45
C ALA A 394 8.20 -2.15 -11.29
N ILE A 395 7.89 -2.16 -12.59
CA ILE A 395 8.00 -0.99 -13.48
C ILE A 395 7.06 0.12 -13.00
N ASP A 396 5.79 -0.19 -12.76
CA ASP A 396 4.80 0.75 -12.22
C ASP A 396 5.26 1.35 -10.89
N PHE A 397 5.85 0.51 -10.01
CA PHE A 397 6.39 0.97 -8.73
C PHE A 397 7.46 2.05 -8.92
N ILE A 398 8.41 1.86 -9.85
CA ILE A 398 9.47 2.84 -10.13
C ILE A 398 8.87 4.15 -10.62
N VAL A 399 7.95 4.10 -11.59
CA VAL A 399 7.33 5.31 -12.15
C VAL A 399 6.51 6.06 -11.09
N CYS A 400 5.78 5.32 -10.25
CA CYS A 400 5.03 5.92 -9.15
C CYS A 400 5.93 6.53 -8.07
N ASP A 401 7.05 5.88 -7.74
CA ASP A 401 8.01 6.38 -6.72
C ASP A 401 8.67 7.69 -7.16
N GLU A 402 8.96 7.85 -8.45
CA GLU A 402 9.59 9.03 -9.04
C GLU A 402 8.61 10.18 -9.38
N SER A 403 7.30 9.97 -9.24
CA SER A 403 6.30 11.02 -9.52
C SER A 403 6.36 12.18 -8.53
N ASP A 404 5.92 13.36 -8.93
CA ASP A 404 5.84 14.51 -8.02
C ASP A 404 4.70 14.36 -7.02
N VAL A 405 3.59 13.77 -7.47
CA VAL A 405 2.44 13.43 -6.64
C VAL A 405 2.06 11.98 -6.91
N PHE A 406 1.87 11.22 -5.86
CA PHE A 406 1.40 9.85 -5.92
C PHE A 406 0.03 9.73 -5.24
N VAL A 407 -0.94 9.17 -5.95
CA VAL A 407 -2.31 9.03 -5.50
C VAL A 407 -2.73 7.56 -5.56
N THR A 408 -3.47 7.12 -4.57
CA THR A 408 -4.03 5.76 -4.51
C THR A 408 -5.55 5.82 -4.42
N ASN A 409 -6.24 4.86 -5.03
CA ASN A 409 -7.69 4.71 -4.90
C ASN A 409 -8.10 3.66 -3.86
N ASN A 410 -7.13 3.00 -3.24
CA ASN A 410 -7.35 2.05 -2.16
C ASN A 410 -6.12 1.92 -1.25
N ASN A 411 -6.26 1.16 -0.15
CA ASN A 411 -5.20 0.92 0.82
C ASN A 411 -4.42 -0.39 0.53
N GLY A 412 -4.00 -0.59 -0.73
CA GLY A 412 -3.23 -1.75 -1.18
C GLY A 412 -1.77 -1.74 -0.70
N ASN A 413 -1.07 -2.85 -0.92
CA ASN A 413 0.32 -2.99 -0.46
C ASN A 413 1.30 -2.05 -1.18
N MET A 414 1.14 -1.84 -2.49
CA MET A 414 1.92 -0.85 -3.24
C MET A 414 1.71 0.56 -2.68
N ALA A 415 0.46 0.92 -2.40
CA ALA A 415 0.11 2.19 -1.79
C ALA A 415 0.83 2.40 -0.46
N LYS A 416 0.80 1.41 0.43
CA LYS A 416 1.45 1.47 1.75
C LYS A 416 2.98 1.61 1.66
N VAL A 417 3.61 0.83 0.78
CA VAL A 417 5.07 0.89 0.62
C VAL A 417 5.51 2.23 0.06
N LEU A 418 4.83 2.74 -0.99
CA LEU A 418 5.15 4.03 -1.57
C LEU A 418 4.80 5.20 -0.65
N ALA A 419 3.68 5.15 0.06
CA ALA A 419 3.35 6.15 1.07
C ALA A 419 4.42 6.18 2.19
N GLY A 420 4.84 5.00 2.69
CA GLY A 420 5.92 4.90 3.66
C GLY A 420 7.22 5.53 3.16
N ARG A 421 7.62 5.25 1.92
CA ARG A 421 8.79 5.89 1.30
C ARG A 421 8.65 7.42 1.23
N ARG A 422 7.45 7.93 0.93
CA ARG A 422 7.18 9.37 0.75
C ARG A 422 6.99 10.14 2.04
N ILE A 423 6.48 9.54 3.12
CA ILE A 423 6.36 10.19 4.43
C ILE A 423 7.71 10.74 4.90
N TYR A 424 8.79 10.04 4.64
CA TYR A 424 10.14 10.51 4.95
C TYR A 424 10.66 11.62 4.02
N TYR A 425 9.91 12.00 2.97
CA TYR A 425 10.26 13.12 2.09
C TYR A 425 9.79 14.49 2.61
N VAL A 426 8.86 14.52 3.54
CA VAL A 426 8.14 15.75 3.93
C VAL A 426 8.55 16.23 5.33
N LEU A 427 9.21 15.40 6.12
CA LEU A 427 9.74 15.73 7.43
C LEU A 427 11.22 16.06 7.36
#